data_24236ed18e014a75482dd25a15fcfff9
#
_entry.id   24236ed18e014a75482dd25a15fcfff9
#
_cell.length_a   1.000
_cell.length_b   1.000
_cell.length_c   1.000
_cell.angle_alpha   90.00
_cell.angle_beta   90.00
_cell.angle_gamma   90.00
#
_symmetry.space_group_name_H-M   'P 1'
#
loop_
_entity.id
_entity.type
_entity.pdbx_description
1 polymer ?
#
loop_
_entity_poly.entity_id
_entity_poly.type
_entity_poly.pdbx_seq_one_letter_code
_entity_poly.pdbx_strand_id
1 'polypeptide(L)'
;MRKITVMLLAGVAFGSVPAMAQQSTAPTAVDSEESEIVVFGKGETRQVQEVSSKELLILAPGTSPLKAIEKLPSVNFQSADPFGTYEWSSRVSIRGFNQNQLGYTLDGIPLGDSSYGNNNGLHIGRAIISENIGVTRVSQGSGSIGTQATNNLGGTLEFFSADPSDGFGVDANLTYGSSNTMRAFGRINFGEAGGVRGFLSGVYHNADKWKGAGEQRSMHVNAEAIIPVGDAEFDAFFSYSDRAEQDYQDLSLEMINRLGYDHDNYFP
;
A
#
# COMPACT_ATOMS: atom_id res chain seq x y z
N MET A 1 -28.47 9.62 6.75
CA MET A 1 -27.72 9.19 7.96
C MET A 1 -26.49 8.44 7.45
N ARG A 2 -25.33 9.10 7.47
CA ARG A 2 -24.06 8.45 7.08
C ARG A 2 -23.69 7.43 8.16
N LYS A 3 -23.58 6.16 7.78
CA LYS A 3 -23.07 5.12 8.69
C LYS A 3 -21.54 5.21 8.68
N ILE A 4 -20.97 5.52 9.81
CA ILE A 4 -19.52 5.48 10.04
C ILE A 4 -19.18 4.01 10.31
N THR A 5 -18.43 3.39 9.41
CA THR A 5 -17.88 2.05 9.65
C THR A 5 -16.47 2.23 10.19
N VAL A 6 -16.31 1.98 11.47
CA VAL A 6 -15.01 1.95 12.15
C VAL A 6 -14.55 0.50 12.14
N MET A 7 -13.45 0.22 11.46
CA MET A 7 -12.80 -1.09 11.48
C MET A 7 -11.62 -1.01 12.44
N LEU A 8 -11.75 -1.65 13.60
CA LEU A 8 -10.68 -1.81 14.56
C LEU A 8 -9.95 -3.12 14.22
N LEU A 9 -8.75 -3.03 13.67
CA LEU A 9 -7.88 -4.19 13.44
C LEU A 9 -6.95 -4.32 14.65
N ALA A 10 -7.19 -5.32 15.48
CA ALA A 10 -6.29 -5.69 16.57
C ALA A 10 -5.50 -6.95 16.13
N GLY A 11 -4.22 -6.80 15.90
CA GLY A 11 -3.31 -7.91 15.65
C GLY A 11 -2.58 -8.33 16.93
N VAL A 12 -2.58 -9.60 17.26
CA VAL A 12 -1.79 -10.17 18.35
C VAL A 12 -0.61 -10.91 17.75
N ALA A 13 0.61 -10.37 17.90
CA ALA A 13 1.82 -11.07 17.52
C ALA A 13 2.21 -12.08 18.60
N PHE A 14 2.17 -13.38 18.27
CA PHE A 14 2.73 -14.43 19.15
C PHE A 14 4.25 -14.46 18.96
N GLY A 15 4.95 -14.26 20.08
CA GLY A 15 6.40 -14.28 20.16
C GLY A 15 7.02 -15.59 19.66
N SER A 16 8.01 -15.47 18.78
CA SER A 16 8.85 -16.55 18.30
C SER A 16 9.82 -17.00 19.39
N VAL A 17 9.89 -18.32 19.62
CA VAL A 17 10.89 -18.97 20.48
C VAL A 17 12.29 -18.77 19.89
N PRO A 18 13.30 -18.33 20.65
CA PRO A 18 14.64 -18.12 20.09
C PRO A 18 15.31 -19.46 19.78
N ALA A 19 15.65 -19.66 18.49
CA ALA A 19 16.58 -20.70 18.09
C ALA A 19 18.00 -20.24 18.43
N MET A 20 18.74 -21.01 19.21
CA MET A 20 20.14 -20.77 19.53
C MET A 20 20.99 -20.71 18.25
N ALA A 21 21.55 -19.56 17.95
CA ALA A 21 22.51 -19.38 16.88
C ALA A 21 23.93 -19.56 17.42
N GLN A 22 24.68 -20.46 16.78
CA GLN A 22 26.12 -20.66 16.97
C GLN A 22 26.89 -19.41 16.51
N GLN A 23 27.74 -18.88 17.38
CA GLN A 23 28.64 -17.77 17.08
C GLN A 23 29.67 -18.17 16.02
N SER A 24 29.74 -17.43 14.94
CA SER A 24 30.86 -17.39 14.02
C SER A 24 31.45 -15.98 14.04
N THR A 25 32.74 -15.91 14.31
CA THR A 25 33.57 -14.70 14.43
C THR A 25 33.62 -13.92 13.11
N ALA A 26 33.38 -12.61 13.20
CA ALA A 26 33.43 -11.66 12.09
C ALA A 26 34.86 -11.22 11.73
N PRO A 27 35.13 -10.84 10.49
CA PRO A 27 36.18 -9.86 10.17
C PRO A 27 35.55 -8.49 9.86
N THR A 28 36.32 -7.50 10.24
CA THR A 28 36.16 -6.07 10.32
C THR A 28 35.69 -5.39 9.02
N ALA A 29 34.83 -4.40 9.18
CA ALA A 29 34.18 -3.57 8.19
C ALA A 29 35.14 -2.71 7.33
N VAL A 30 34.75 -2.51 6.09
CA VAL A 30 35.08 -1.35 5.26
C VAL A 30 33.76 -0.81 4.69
N ASP A 31 33.51 0.46 5.01
CA ASP A 31 32.36 1.23 4.51
C ASP A 31 32.38 1.32 2.97
N SER A 32 31.32 0.88 2.36
CA SER A 32 30.91 1.33 1.03
C SER A 32 29.39 1.24 0.95
N GLU A 33 28.73 2.38 0.84
CA GLU A 33 27.31 2.49 0.53
C GLU A 33 27.08 1.93 -0.89
N GLU A 34 26.90 0.63 -1.01
CA GLU A 34 26.31 0.01 -2.20
C GLU A 34 24.90 -0.42 -1.86
N SER A 35 23.97 0.01 -2.68
CA SER A 35 22.57 -0.44 -2.67
C SER A 35 22.53 -1.95 -2.89
N GLU A 36 22.53 -2.70 -1.81
CA GLU A 36 22.54 -4.16 -1.82
C GLU A 36 21.14 -4.67 -2.22
N ILE A 37 21.06 -5.22 -3.43
CA ILE A 37 19.95 -6.08 -3.81
C ILE A 37 20.16 -7.40 -3.05
N VAL A 38 19.53 -7.54 -1.90
CA VAL A 38 19.59 -8.77 -1.11
C VAL A 38 18.76 -9.83 -1.81
N VAL A 39 19.42 -10.71 -2.57
CA VAL A 39 18.81 -11.93 -3.10
C VAL A 39 18.91 -12.98 -2.01
N PHE A 40 17.83 -13.23 -1.29
CA PHE A 40 17.74 -14.36 -0.37
C PHE A 40 17.64 -15.68 -1.14
N GLY A 41 18.77 -16.27 -1.47
CA GLY A 41 18.88 -17.59 -2.06
C GLY A 41 19.35 -18.62 -1.04
N LYS A 42 18.46 -19.17 -0.23
CA LYS A 42 18.64 -20.47 0.42
C LYS A 42 17.39 -21.31 0.20
N GLY A 43 17.37 -22.06 -0.89
CA GLY A 43 16.47 -23.21 -1.05
C GLY A 43 15.00 -22.91 -1.35
N GLU A 44 14.58 -21.67 -1.42
CA GLU A 44 13.23 -21.32 -1.86
C GLU A 44 13.24 -20.92 -3.34
N THR A 45 12.57 -21.72 -4.14
CA THR A 45 12.40 -21.51 -5.59
C THR A 45 11.49 -20.34 -5.93
N ARG A 46 11.20 -19.44 -4.98
CA ARG A 46 10.25 -18.35 -5.12
C ARG A 46 10.98 -17.03 -5.25
N GLN A 47 10.68 -16.31 -6.31
CA GLN A 47 11.11 -14.94 -6.46
C GLN A 47 10.29 -14.07 -5.51
N VAL A 48 10.82 -13.80 -4.33
CA VAL A 48 10.32 -12.80 -3.40
C VAL A 48 11.09 -11.52 -3.67
N GLN A 49 10.40 -10.42 -3.91
CA GLN A 49 10.97 -9.12 -4.16
C GLN A 49 10.35 -8.12 -3.18
N GLU A 50 11.17 -7.22 -2.66
CA GLU A 50 10.73 -6.20 -1.71
C GLU A 50 10.93 -4.81 -2.32
N VAL A 51 9.96 -3.94 -2.06
CA VAL A 51 10.03 -2.51 -2.34
C VAL A 51 9.94 -1.80 -1.00
N SER A 52 11.03 -1.17 -0.61
CA SER A 52 11.14 -0.46 0.67
C SER A 52 10.48 0.92 0.63
N SER A 53 10.22 1.49 1.81
CA SER A 53 9.75 2.87 1.93
C SER A 53 10.69 3.89 1.26
N LYS A 54 12.00 3.67 1.27
CA LYS A 54 12.99 4.53 0.59
C LYS A 54 12.75 4.59 -0.91
N GLU A 55 12.35 3.47 -1.52
CA GLU A 55 12.04 3.42 -2.95
C GLU A 55 10.67 4.05 -3.25
N LEU A 56 9.72 3.99 -2.31
CA LEU A 56 8.45 4.72 -2.40
C LEU A 56 8.67 6.23 -2.35
N LEU A 57 9.63 6.71 -1.55
CA LEU A 57 9.96 8.14 -1.44
C LEU A 57 10.57 8.76 -2.71
N ILE A 58 11.08 7.94 -3.65
CA ILE A 58 11.57 8.42 -4.96
C ILE A 58 10.39 8.82 -5.88
N LEU A 59 9.22 8.22 -5.64
CA LEU A 59 8.01 8.51 -6.38
C LEU A 59 7.33 9.78 -5.86
N ALA A 60 6.37 10.32 -6.63
CA ALA A 60 5.58 11.44 -6.14
C ALA A 60 4.86 11.06 -4.83
N PRO A 61 4.84 11.94 -3.82
CA PRO A 61 4.14 11.67 -2.57
C PRO A 61 2.67 11.26 -2.80
N GLY A 62 2.24 10.20 -2.16
CA GLY A 62 0.91 9.64 -2.33
C GLY A 62 0.76 8.63 -3.47
N THR A 63 1.85 8.29 -4.16
CA THR A 63 1.81 7.20 -5.16
C THR A 63 1.39 5.88 -4.50
N SER A 64 0.47 5.19 -5.16
CA SER A 64 -0.02 3.88 -4.70
C SER A 64 1.13 2.86 -4.58
N PRO A 65 1.15 2.03 -3.54
CA PRO A 65 2.11 0.94 -3.43
C PRO A 65 1.97 -0.07 -4.57
N LEU A 66 0.77 -0.21 -5.16
CA LEU A 66 0.55 -1.04 -6.36
C LEU A 66 1.27 -0.47 -7.59
N LYS A 67 1.35 0.86 -7.71
CA LYS A 67 2.14 1.49 -8.78
C LYS A 67 3.64 1.35 -8.53
N ALA A 68 4.06 1.42 -7.28
CA ALA A 68 5.47 1.30 -6.92
C ALA A 68 6.10 -0.05 -7.31
N ILE A 69 5.31 -1.12 -7.33
CA ILE A 69 5.78 -2.45 -7.75
C ILE A 69 5.82 -2.65 -9.27
N GLU A 70 5.32 -1.71 -10.07
CA GLU A 70 5.33 -1.78 -11.54
C GLU A 70 6.75 -1.99 -12.13
N LYS A 71 7.78 -1.49 -11.44
CA LYS A 71 9.18 -1.67 -11.82
C LYS A 71 9.68 -3.12 -11.71
N LEU A 72 8.95 -3.97 -10.98
CA LEU A 72 9.35 -5.36 -10.81
C LEU A 72 9.09 -6.19 -12.07
N PRO A 73 9.96 -7.16 -12.40
CA PRO A 73 9.77 -8.00 -13.58
C PRO A 73 8.42 -8.70 -13.58
N SER A 74 7.75 -8.74 -14.74
CA SER A 74 6.46 -9.41 -14.95
C SER A 74 5.29 -8.83 -14.16
N VAL A 75 5.45 -7.66 -13.54
CA VAL A 75 4.38 -6.87 -12.95
C VAL A 75 3.92 -5.83 -13.95
N ASN A 76 2.62 -5.74 -14.17
CA ASN A 76 2.00 -4.70 -14.97
C ASN A 76 0.96 -3.97 -14.13
N PHE A 77 1.05 -2.65 -14.12
CA PHE A 77 0.10 -1.78 -13.42
C PHE A 77 -0.49 -0.76 -14.38
N GLN A 78 -1.80 -0.53 -14.28
CA GLN A 78 -2.52 0.47 -15.03
C GLN A 78 -3.43 1.27 -14.10
N SER A 79 -3.55 2.56 -14.33
CA SER A 79 -4.47 3.44 -13.62
C SER A 79 -4.86 4.62 -14.50
N ALA A 80 -6.03 5.21 -14.25
CA ALA A 80 -6.48 6.44 -14.91
C ALA A 80 -5.84 7.69 -14.30
N ASP A 81 -5.29 7.62 -13.10
CA ASP A 81 -4.65 8.73 -12.41
C ASP A 81 -3.12 8.56 -12.31
N PRO A 82 -2.36 9.67 -12.23
CA PRO A 82 -0.90 9.61 -12.18
C PRO A 82 -0.34 8.99 -10.89
N PHE A 83 -1.10 9.00 -9.80
CA PHE A 83 -0.68 8.41 -8.52
C PHE A 83 -1.02 6.92 -8.40
N GLY A 84 -1.91 6.41 -9.26
CA GLY A 84 -2.40 5.03 -9.18
C GLY A 84 -3.32 4.79 -7.97
N THR A 85 -3.98 5.84 -7.49
CA THR A 85 -4.84 5.79 -6.31
C THR A 85 -6.31 5.65 -6.61
N TYR A 86 -6.70 5.86 -7.87
CA TYR A 86 -8.08 5.70 -8.30
C TYR A 86 -8.45 4.22 -8.32
N GLU A 87 -9.22 3.80 -7.33
CA GLU A 87 -9.48 2.38 -7.05
C GLU A 87 -10.14 1.66 -8.22
N TRP A 88 -11.16 2.26 -8.83
CA TRP A 88 -11.96 1.65 -9.89
C TRP A 88 -11.22 1.49 -11.21
N SER A 89 -10.18 2.30 -11.46
CA SER A 89 -9.35 2.21 -12.65
C SER A 89 -8.02 1.51 -12.43
N SER A 90 -7.64 1.26 -11.18
CA SER A 90 -6.39 0.56 -10.88
C SER A 90 -6.49 -0.92 -11.26
N ARG A 91 -5.50 -1.38 -12.03
CA ARG A 91 -5.35 -2.77 -12.46
C ARG A 91 -3.93 -3.22 -12.24
N VAL A 92 -3.76 -4.31 -11.54
CA VAL A 92 -2.45 -4.96 -11.37
C VAL A 92 -2.53 -6.39 -11.89
N SER A 93 -1.51 -6.81 -12.61
CA SER A 93 -1.35 -8.21 -13.01
C SER A 93 0.11 -8.65 -12.84
N ILE A 94 0.30 -9.91 -12.49
CA ILE A 94 1.60 -10.53 -12.30
C ILE A 94 1.64 -11.81 -13.13
N ARG A 95 2.59 -11.90 -14.08
CA ARG A 95 2.71 -13.06 -14.99
C ARG A 95 1.41 -13.42 -15.72
N GLY A 96 0.57 -12.43 -16.02
CA GLY A 96 -0.72 -12.63 -16.69
C GLY A 96 -1.87 -12.99 -15.76
N PHE A 97 -1.64 -13.20 -14.47
CA PHE A 97 -2.71 -13.33 -13.48
C PHE A 97 -3.25 -11.95 -13.11
N ASN A 98 -4.56 -11.79 -13.15
CA ASN A 98 -5.23 -10.54 -12.83
C ASN A 98 -5.32 -10.33 -11.31
N GLN A 99 -5.61 -9.09 -10.92
CA GLN A 99 -5.70 -8.69 -9.51
C GLN A 99 -6.61 -9.56 -8.64
N ASN A 100 -7.70 -10.11 -9.16
CA ASN A 100 -8.59 -11.04 -8.45
C ASN A 100 -8.03 -12.46 -8.27
N GLN A 101 -6.85 -12.73 -8.82
CA GLN A 101 -6.12 -13.99 -8.71
C GLN A 101 -4.83 -13.82 -7.90
N LEU A 102 -4.66 -12.66 -7.27
CA LEU A 102 -3.54 -12.31 -6.40
C LEU A 102 -4.02 -12.22 -4.95
N GLY A 103 -3.19 -12.64 -4.02
CA GLY A 103 -3.45 -12.49 -2.60
C GLY A 103 -2.95 -11.15 -2.07
N TYR A 104 -3.66 -10.55 -1.12
CA TYR A 104 -3.32 -9.27 -0.52
C TYR A 104 -3.40 -9.36 0.99
N THR A 105 -2.36 -8.88 1.67
CA THR A 105 -2.36 -8.76 3.14
C THR A 105 -1.80 -7.41 3.58
N LEU A 106 -2.26 -6.91 4.72
CA LEU A 106 -1.65 -5.82 5.47
C LEU A 106 -1.30 -6.34 6.86
N ASP A 107 -0.01 -6.31 7.21
CA ASP A 107 0.53 -6.82 8.49
C ASP A 107 0.06 -8.27 8.78
N GLY A 108 0.05 -9.10 7.75
CA GLY A 108 -0.41 -10.49 7.82
C GLY A 108 -1.93 -10.68 7.82
N ILE A 109 -2.72 -9.60 7.85
CA ILE A 109 -4.18 -9.66 7.82
C ILE A 109 -4.67 -9.69 6.38
N PRO A 110 -5.48 -10.69 5.97
CA PRO A 110 -6.02 -10.74 4.62
C PRO A 110 -6.91 -9.54 4.31
N LEU A 111 -6.67 -8.89 3.18
CA LEU A 111 -7.50 -7.79 2.66
C LEU A 111 -8.67 -8.29 1.79
N GLY A 112 -8.70 -9.59 1.48
CA GLY A 112 -9.73 -10.18 0.64
C GLY A 112 -9.44 -10.04 -0.85
N ASP A 113 -10.49 -10.12 -1.66
CA ASP A 113 -10.42 -10.07 -3.12
C ASP A 113 -10.38 -8.62 -3.62
N SER A 114 -9.42 -8.31 -4.47
CA SER A 114 -9.24 -6.98 -5.08
C SER A 114 -9.77 -6.97 -6.52
N SER A 115 -11.01 -7.40 -6.75
CA SER A 115 -11.63 -7.38 -8.07
C SER A 115 -12.50 -6.15 -8.29
N TYR A 116 -12.56 -5.71 -9.56
CA TYR A 116 -13.40 -4.58 -9.95
C TYR A 116 -14.89 -4.88 -9.70
N GLY A 117 -15.58 -3.93 -9.08
CA GLY A 117 -17.01 -4.06 -8.78
C GLY A 117 -17.35 -5.11 -7.74
N ASN A 118 -16.35 -5.67 -7.06
CA ASN A 118 -16.54 -6.67 -6.02
C ASN A 118 -16.32 -6.03 -4.64
N ASN A 119 -17.25 -6.27 -3.73
CA ASN A 119 -17.20 -5.76 -2.36
C ASN A 119 -16.63 -6.77 -1.35
N ASN A 120 -16.00 -7.84 -1.84
CA ASN A 120 -15.50 -8.94 -1.00
C ASN A 120 -14.12 -8.66 -0.39
N GLY A 121 -13.53 -7.51 -0.67
CA GLY A 121 -12.22 -7.17 -0.17
C GLY A 121 -12.06 -5.67 0.09
N LEU A 122 -10.96 -5.33 0.75
CA LEU A 122 -10.55 -3.97 1.04
C LEU A 122 -9.35 -3.60 0.18
N HIS A 123 -9.51 -2.60 -0.69
CA HIS A 123 -8.41 -2.10 -1.50
C HIS A 123 -7.32 -1.49 -0.60
N ILE A 124 -6.04 -1.74 -0.93
CA ILE A 124 -4.91 -1.26 -0.11
C ILE A 124 -4.94 0.26 0.13
N GLY A 125 -5.34 1.04 -0.86
CA GLY A 125 -5.47 2.49 -0.73
C GLY A 125 -6.56 2.96 0.24
N ARG A 126 -7.45 2.07 0.71
CA ARG A 126 -8.40 2.33 1.81
C ARG A 126 -7.94 1.74 3.13
N ALA A 127 -7.07 0.75 3.10
CA ALA A 127 -6.55 0.10 4.29
C ALA A 127 -5.51 0.97 4.99
N ILE A 128 -4.60 1.58 4.21
CA ILE A 128 -3.48 2.36 4.75
C ILE A 128 -3.11 3.51 3.80
N ILE A 129 -2.67 4.63 4.35
CA ILE A 129 -2.07 5.75 3.61
C ILE A 129 -0.71 5.29 3.09
N SER A 130 -0.39 5.57 1.82
CA SER A 130 0.83 5.08 1.17
C SER A 130 2.13 5.46 1.89
N GLU A 131 2.18 6.64 2.52
CA GLU A 131 3.32 7.11 3.30
C GLU A 131 3.53 6.34 4.62
N ASN A 132 2.53 5.58 5.06
CA ASN A 132 2.63 4.72 6.25
C ASN A 132 3.04 3.28 5.91
N ILE A 133 3.38 2.99 4.65
CA ILE A 133 3.89 1.67 4.25
C ILE A 133 5.39 1.65 4.39
N GLY A 134 5.90 0.71 5.19
CA GLY A 134 7.32 0.45 5.38
C GLY A 134 7.91 -0.40 4.27
N VAL A 135 7.25 -1.51 3.96
CA VAL A 135 7.71 -2.48 2.95
C VAL A 135 6.51 -3.04 2.18
N THR A 136 6.70 -3.23 0.89
CA THR A 136 5.81 -4.04 0.05
C THR A 136 6.58 -5.25 -0.46
N ARG A 137 6.14 -6.45 -0.09
CA ARG A 137 6.74 -7.71 -0.52
C ARG A 137 5.87 -8.35 -1.59
N VAL A 138 6.49 -8.75 -2.68
CA VAL A 138 5.84 -9.40 -3.82
C VAL A 138 6.40 -10.81 -3.98
N SER A 139 5.58 -11.80 -3.76
CA SER A 139 5.89 -13.22 -4.05
C SER A 139 5.19 -13.64 -5.32
N GLN A 140 5.94 -13.94 -6.36
CA GLN A 140 5.40 -14.36 -7.65
C GLN A 140 5.19 -15.87 -7.71
N GLY A 141 4.13 -16.31 -8.37
CA GLY A 141 3.76 -17.73 -8.50
C GLY A 141 2.69 -18.13 -7.48
N SER A 142 2.79 -19.31 -6.88
CA SER A 142 1.76 -19.83 -5.95
C SER A 142 1.71 -19.13 -4.57
N GLY A 143 2.25 -17.94 -4.47
CA GLY A 143 2.33 -17.18 -3.23
C GLY A 143 3.43 -17.63 -2.27
N SER A 144 3.64 -16.93 -1.16
CA SER A 144 4.58 -17.35 -0.12
C SER A 144 3.96 -18.36 0.83
N ILE A 145 4.78 -19.28 1.34
CA ILE A 145 4.33 -20.24 2.37
C ILE A 145 4.04 -19.44 3.65
N GLY A 146 2.87 -19.71 4.25
CA GLY A 146 2.45 -19.06 5.49
C GLY A 146 1.68 -17.75 5.31
N THR A 147 1.58 -17.22 4.10
CA THR A 147 0.72 -16.06 3.86
C THR A 147 -0.76 -16.47 3.89
N GLN A 148 -1.54 -15.80 4.71
CA GLN A 148 -2.98 -16.04 4.86
C GLN A 148 -3.82 -15.30 3.82
N ALA A 149 -3.32 -15.15 2.61
CA ALA A 149 -4.07 -14.51 1.52
C ALA A 149 -5.01 -15.47 0.84
N THR A 150 -6.16 -14.97 0.39
CA THR A 150 -7.09 -15.68 -0.50
C THR A 150 -6.70 -15.44 -1.96
N ASN A 151 -7.11 -16.37 -2.86
CA ASN A 151 -6.96 -16.23 -4.32
C ASN A 151 -5.53 -16.02 -4.85
N ASN A 152 -4.53 -16.53 -4.17
CA ASN A 152 -3.11 -16.32 -4.46
C ASN A 152 -2.53 -17.19 -5.61
N LEU A 153 -3.28 -17.41 -6.67
CA LEU A 153 -2.84 -18.22 -7.82
C LEU A 153 -1.65 -17.61 -8.56
N GLY A 154 -1.67 -16.30 -8.74
CA GLY A 154 -0.61 -15.55 -9.45
C GLY A 154 0.51 -15.05 -8.54
N GLY A 155 0.30 -15.06 -7.24
CA GLY A 155 1.24 -14.54 -6.25
C GLY A 155 0.57 -13.81 -5.11
N THR A 156 1.38 -13.28 -4.20
CA THR A 156 0.93 -12.49 -3.06
C THR A 156 1.62 -11.13 -3.01
N LEU A 157 0.85 -10.14 -2.60
CA LEU A 157 1.31 -8.80 -2.25
C LEU A 157 1.08 -8.61 -0.75
N GLU A 158 2.18 -8.56 -0.01
CA GLU A 158 2.18 -8.38 1.44
C GLU A 158 2.66 -6.95 1.73
N PHE A 159 1.80 -6.17 2.34
CA PHE A 159 2.10 -4.81 2.77
C PHE A 159 2.37 -4.83 4.27
N PHE A 160 3.39 -4.07 4.66
CA PHE A 160 3.74 -3.90 6.07
C PHE A 160 3.70 -2.43 6.40
N SER A 161 3.03 -2.07 7.49
CA SER A 161 3.03 -0.72 8.03
C SER A 161 4.44 -0.29 8.43
N ALA A 162 4.69 1.01 8.41
CA ALA A 162 5.93 1.58 8.91
C ALA A 162 5.79 1.80 10.40
N ASP A 163 6.63 1.16 11.18
CA ASP A 163 6.67 1.32 12.64
C ASP A 163 6.67 2.80 13.06
N PRO A 164 6.00 3.14 14.16
CA PRO A 164 6.15 4.45 14.78
C PRO A 164 7.61 4.73 15.16
N SER A 165 8.06 5.96 14.92
CA SER A 165 9.40 6.39 15.28
C SER A 165 9.60 6.47 16.79
N ASP A 166 10.81 6.11 17.28
CA ASP A 166 11.20 6.29 18.68
C ASP A 166 11.36 7.77 19.06
N GLY A 167 11.64 8.63 18.08
CA GLY A 167 11.74 10.08 18.26
C GLY A 167 10.44 10.80 17.94
N PHE A 168 10.15 11.88 18.69
CA PHE A 168 9.09 12.80 18.26
C PHE A 168 9.44 13.40 16.90
N GLY A 169 8.48 13.42 15.98
CA GLY A 169 8.68 13.96 14.64
C GLY A 169 7.36 14.32 13.96
N VAL A 170 7.48 15.22 12.98
CA VAL A 170 6.36 15.62 12.13
C VAL A 170 6.79 15.53 10.68
N ASP A 171 6.03 14.76 9.89
CA ASP A 171 6.18 14.67 8.45
C ASP A 171 5.01 15.37 7.79
N ALA A 172 5.27 16.17 6.76
CA ALA A 172 4.23 16.81 5.98
C ALA A 172 4.64 16.93 4.53
N ASN A 173 3.71 16.69 3.62
CA ASN A 173 3.91 17.00 2.22
C ASN A 173 2.64 17.59 1.59
N LEU A 174 2.86 18.46 0.61
CA LEU A 174 1.83 19.10 -0.16
C LEU A 174 2.13 18.85 -1.64
N THR A 175 1.11 18.44 -2.38
CA THR A 175 1.21 18.25 -3.83
C THR A 175 0.14 19.10 -4.50
N TYR A 176 0.55 19.80 -5.55
CA TYR A 176 -0.35 20.54 -6.44
C TYR A 176 0.03 20.21 -7.89
N GLY A 177 -0.98 19.97 -8.74
CA GLY A 177 -0.75 19.53 -10.11
C GLY A 177 -1.86 19.88 -11.10
N SER A 178 -1.76 19.35 -12.30
CA SER A 178 -2.79 19.45 -13.34
C SER A 178 -4.13 18.89 -12.86
N SER A 179 -5.22 19.23 -13.57
CA SER A 179 -6.58 18.80 -13.22
C SER A 179 -6.97 19.16 -11.78
N ASN A 180 -6.59 20.37 -11.33
CA ASN A 180 -6.84 20.87 -9.97
C ASN A 180 -6.41 19.89 -8.86
N THR A 181 -5.41 19.05 -9.15
CA THR A 181 -4.90 18.10 -8.18
C THR A 181 -4.33 18.83 -6.98
N MET A 182 -4.88 18.54 -5.80
CA MET A 182 -4.38 19.02 -4.53
C MET A 182 -4.33 17.86 -3.54
N ARG A 183 -3.19 17.68 -2.90
CA ARG A 183 -3.02 16.66 -1.86
C ARG A 183 -2.21 17.22 -0.70
N ALA A 184 -2.71 17.02 0.50
CA ALA A 184 -2.05 17.40 1.74
C ALA A 184 -1.97 16.18 2.66
N PHE A 185 -0.77 15.85 3.09
CA PHE A 185 -0.48 14.78 4.06
C PHE A 185 0.21 15.35 5.27
N GLY A 186 -0.12 14.82 6.45
CA GLY A 186 0.58 15.08 7.71
C GLY A 186 0.64 13.83 8.57
N ARG A 187 1.77 13.60 9.24
CA ARG A 187 1.99 12.53 10.23
C ARG A 187 2.72 13.12 11.43
N ILE A 188 2.25 12.80 12.61
CA ILE A 188 2.88 13.11 13.89
C ILE A 188 3.28 11.80 14.53
N ASN A 189 4.57 11.60 14.73
CA ASN A 189 5.12 10.53 15.57
C ASN A 189 5.25 11.09 16.99
N PHE A 190 4.70 10.39 17.98
CA PHE A 190 4.69 10.87 19.37
C PHE A 190 6.02 10.59 20.10
N GLY A 191 6.88 9.79 19.48
CA GLY A 191 8.08 9.29 20.12
C GLY A 191 7.79 8.17 21.11
N GLU A 192 8.85 7.68 21.77
CA GLU A 192 8.74 6.64 22.78
C GLU A 192 8.53 7.24 24.17
N ALA A 193 7.56 6.69 24.89
CA ALA A 193 7.33 7.00 26.31
C ALA A 193 7.01 5.71 27.08
N GLY A 194 7.95 5.23 27.90
CA GLY A 194 7.78 4.00 28.68
C GLY A 194 7.67 2.73 27.82
N GLY A 195 8.35 2.69 26.69
CA GLY A 195 8.30 1.62 25.71
C GLY A 195 7.14 1.75 24.69
N VAL A 196 6.15 2.59 24.98
CA VAL A 196 5.02 2.84 24.06
C VAL A 196 5.42 3.86 23.01
N ARG A 197 5.16 3.57 21.76
CA ARG A 197 5.36 4.47 20.62
C ARG A 197 4.15 4.47 19.71
N GLY A 198 3.92 5.55 18.99
CA GLY A 198 2.76 5.64 18.13
C GLY A 198 2.80 6.82 17.17
N PHE A 199 1.92 6.81 16.19
CA PHE A 199 1.70 7.93 15.30
C PHE A 199 0.21 8.19 15.05
N LEU A 200 -0.06 9.40 14.59
CA LEU A 200 -1.32 9.79 13.96
C LEU A 200 -0.99 10.44 12.62
N SER A 201 -1.67 10.03 11.56
CA SER A 201 -1.51 10.63 10.24
C SER A 201 -2.86 10.87 9.57
N GLY A 202 -2.86 11.83 8.64
CA GLY A 202 -4.02 12.13 7.83
C GLY A 202 -3.64 12.62 6.45
N VAL A 203 -4.48 12.34 5.47
CA VAL A 203 -4.35 12.85 4.11
C VAL A 203 -5.70 13.33 3.59
N TYR A 204 -5.66 14.43 2.86
CA TYR A 204 -6.74 14.90 2.01
C TYR A 204 -6.24 14.97 0.58
N HIS A 205 -7.03 14.45 -0.36
CA HIS A 205 -6.75 14.49 -1.79
C HIS A 205 -8.00 14.91 -2.55
N ASN A 206 -7.82 15.79 -3.51
CA ASN A 206 -8.84 16.20 -4.47
C ASN A 206 -8.20 16.39 -5.85
N ALA A 207 -8.86 15.93 -6.89
CA ALA A 207 -8.46 16.16 -8.27
C ALA A 207 -9.68 16.10 -9.19
N ASP A 208 -9.69 16.90 -10.25
CA ASP A 208 -10.66 16.75 -11.32
C ASP A 208 -10.26 15.54 -12.19
N LYS A 209 -11.23 14.94 -12.86
CA LYS A 209 -10.96 13.95 -13.90
C LYS A 209 -10.23 14.60 -15.08
N TRP A 210 -9.31 13.88 -15.70
CA TRP A 210 -8.58 14.38 -16.86
C TRP A 210 -9.42 14.36 -18.15
N LYS A 211 -10.52 13.59 -18.18
CA LYS A 211 -11.52 13.57 -19.26
C LYS A 211 -12.92 13.60 -18.68
N GLY A 212 -13.86 14.25 -19.39
CA GLY A 212 -15.23 14.44 -18.94
C GLY A 212 -15.36 15.31 -17.70
N ALA A 213 -16.55 15.34 -17.11
CA ALA A 213 -16.83 16.05 -15.87
C ALA A 213 -16.69 15.13 -14.67
N GLY A 214 -16.34 15.70 -13.52
CA GLY A 214 -16.28 14.99 -12.25
C GLY A 214 -14.97 15.14 -11.51
N GLU A 215 -14.98 14.69 -10.26
CA GLU A 215 -13.86 14.80 -9.34
C GLU A 215 -13.59 13.50 -8.59
N GLN A 216 -12.40 13.41 -8.05
CA GLN A 216 -11.96 12.39 -7.12
C GLN A 216 -11.61 13.09 -5.81
N ARG A 217 -12.28 12.72 -4.74
CA ARG A 217 -12.02 13.27 -3.41
C ARG A 217 -11.83 12.14 -2.42
N SER A 218 -10.79 12.22 -1.61
CA SER A 218 -10.57 11.26 -0.53
C SER A 218 -10.03 11.94 0.72
N MET A 219 -10.45 11.43 1.87
CA MET A 219 -9.87 11.71 3.17
C MET A 219 -9.54 10.39 3.84
N HIS A 220 -8.34 10.27 4.39
CA HIS A 220 -7.91 9.07 5.05
C HIS A 220 -7.14 9.43 6.33
N VAL A 221 -7.40 8.71 7.41
CA VAL A 221 -6.73 8.86 8.70
C VAL A 221 -6.22 7.50 9.15
N ASN A 222 -4.96 7.43 9.55
CA ASN A 222 -4.39 6.27 10.23
C ASN A 222 -3.83 6.65 11.59
N ALA A 223 -3.89 5.73 12.51
CA ALA A 223 -3.17 5.80 13.78
C ALA A 223 -2.64 4.41 14.12
N GLU A 224 -1.47 4.36 14.72
CA GLU A 224 -0.84 3.13 15.18
C GLU A 224 -0.21 3.35 16.54
N ALA A 225 -0.28 2.33 17.38
CA ALA A 225 0.35 2.32 18.69
C ALA A 225 0.95 0.94 18.98
N ILE A 226 2.22 0.91 19.27
CA ILE A 226 2.97 -0.28 19.67
C ILE A 226 3.18 -0.21 21.18
N ILE A 227 2.70 -1.22 21.90
CA ILE A 227 2.66 -1.26 23.36
C ILE A 227 3.34 -2.53 23.86
N PRO A 228 4.47 -2.44 24.56
CA PRO A 228 5.10 -3.61 25.17
C PRO A 228 4.25 -4.15 26.34
N VAL A 229 4.04 -5.45 26.37
CA VAL A 229 3.27 -6.15 27.43
C VAL A 229 4.08 -7.36 27.90
N GLY A 230 4.94 -7.18 28.91
CA GLY A 230 5.86 -8.22 29.35
C GLY A 230 6.88 -8.56 28.27
N ASP A 231 6.94 -9.83 27.85
CA ASP A 231 7.80 -10.31 26.77
C ASP A 231 7.13 -10.25 25.39
N ALA A 232 5.91 -9.73 25.29
CA ALA A 232 5.13 -9.58 24.06
C ALA A 232 4.98 -8.09 23.68
N GLU A 233 4.64 -7.87 22.44
CA GLU A 233 4.29 -6.54 21.91
C GLU A 233 2.87 -6.58 21.38
N PHE A 234 2.07 -5.59 21.74
CA PHE A 234 0.73 -5.40 21.23
C PHE A 234 0.75 -4.24 20.23
N ASP A 235 0.38 -4.54 18.99
CA ASP A 235 0.23 -3.56 17.93
C ASP A 235 -1.26 -3.28 17.70
N ALA A 236 -1.62 -1.99 17.75
CA ALA A 236 -2.96 -1.49 17.50
C ALA A 236 -2.97 -0.51 16.33
N PHE A 237 -3.56 -0.92 15.22
CA PHE A 237 -3.71 -0.10 14.03
C PHE A 237 -5.16 0.34 13.82
N PHE A 238 -5.36 1.62 13.53
CA PHE A 238 -6.65 2.22 13.19
C PHE A 238 -6.60 2.84 11.80
N SER A 239 -7.64 2.60 11.00
CA SER A 239 -7.81 3.22 9.69
C SER A 239 -9.25 3.70 9.49
N TYR A 240 -9.38 4.91 8.98
CA TYR A 240 -10.64 5.49 8.50
C TYR A 240 -10.43 6.09 7.10
N SER A 241 -11.27 5.72 6.14
CA SER A 241 -11.21 6.24 4.78
C SER A 241 -12.61 6.65 4.30
N ASP A 242 -12.73 7.88 3.81
CA ASP A 242 -13.92 8.40 3.10
C ASP A 242 -13.51 8.80 1.69
N ARG A 243 -14.17 8.23 0.68
CA ARG A 243 -13.90 8.49 -0.74
C ARG A 243 -15.19 8.80 -1.48
N ALA A 244 -15.09 9.76 -2.39
CA ALA A 244 -16.09 10.06 -3.40
C ALA A 244 -15.37 10.19 -4.75
N GLU A 245 -15.62 9.27 -5.63
CA GLU A 245 -14.93 9.16 -6.92
C GLU A 245 -15.98 8.97 -8.02
N GLN A 246 -15.81 9.69 -9.13
CA GLN A 246 -16.62 9.52 -10.33
C GLN A 246 -15.84 8.71 -11.35
N ASP A 247 -16.46 7.63 -11.83
CA ASP A 247 -15.78 6.66 -12.68
C ASP A 247 -15.47 7.21 -14.08
N TYR A 248 -14.49 6.60 -14.72
CA TYR A 248 -14.15 6.83 -16.13
C TYR A 248 -14.85 5.80 -16.99
N GLN A 249 -15.42 6.25 -18.10
CA GLN A 249 -16.01 5.33 -19.07
C GLN A 249 -14.94 4.63 -19.89
N ASP A 250 -15.01 3.31 -19.97
CA ASP A 250 -14.22 2.52 -20.90
C ASP A 250 -14.71 2.79 -22.35
N LEU A 251 -13.81 3.22 -23.22
CA LEU A 251 -14.12 3.55 -24.59
C LEU A 251 -13.50 2.55 -25.57
N SER A 252 -14.29 2.07 -26.53
CA SER A 252 -13.76 1.37 -27.69
C SER A 252 -13.12 2.35 -28.68
N LEU A 253 -12.24 1.84 -29.55
CA LEU A 253 -11.67 2.67 -30.63
C LEU A 253 -12.73 3.30 -31.52
N GLU A 254 -13.84 2.59 -31.79
CA GLU A 254 -14.98 3.13 -32.53
C GLU A 254 -15.62 4.31 -31.80
N MET A 255 -15.83 4.19 -30.48
CA MET A 255 -16.38 5.29 -29.67
C MET A 255 -15.44 6.50 -29.68
N ILE A 256 -14.14 6.28 -29.53
CA ILE A 256 -13.14 7.37 -29.60
C ILE A 256 -13.19 8.08 -30.95
N ASN A 257 -13.24 7.34 -32.06
CA ASN A 257 -13.32 7.91 -33.40
C ASN A 257 -14.59 8.72 -33.63
N ARG A 258 -15.70 8.33 -33.01
CA ARG A 258 -17.00 8.99 -33.18
C ARG A 258 -17.23 10.14 -32.19
N LEU A 259 -16.80 10.00 -30.95
CA LEU A 259 -17.14 10.89 -29.83
C LEU A 259 -16.00 11.78 -29.38
N GLY A 260 -14.76 11.46 -29.78
CA GLY A 260 -13.55 12.12 -29.33
C GLY A 260 -12.81 11.36 -28.24
N TYR A 261 -11.51 11.65 -28.12
CA TYR A 261 -10.62 10.98 -27.16
C TYR A 261 -10.97 11.30 -25.70
N ASP A 262 -11.41 12.50 -25.43
CA ASP A 262 -11.74 13.07 -24.11
C ASP A 262 -13.23 12.87 -23.72
N HIS A 263 -13.97 12.13 -24.55
CA HIS A 263 -15.34 11.76 -24.20
C HIS A 263 -15.36 10.89 -22.93
N ASP A 264 -16.32 11.16 -22.04
CA ASP A 264 -16.58 10.39 -20.84
C ASP A 264 -18.02 10.50 -20.42
N ASN A 265 -18.42 9.72 -19.41
CA ASN A 265 -19.73 9.87 -18.82
C ASN A 265 -19.89 11.30 -18.28
N TYR A 266 -21.04 11.87 -18.59
CA TYR A 266 -21.44 13.12 -18.02
C TYR A 266 -22.24 12.85 -16.73
N PHE A 267 -21.73 13.42 -15.64
CA PHE A 267 -22.45 13.47 -14.37
C PHE A 267 -22.82 14.92 -14.11
N PRO A 268 -24.12 15.23 -14.00
CA PRO A 268 -24.59 16.58 -13.73
C PRO A 268 -24.18 17.10 -12.37
#